data_15f1ba373f516ce16aa3196d308baff0
#
_entry.id   15f1ba373f516ce16aa3196d308baff0
#
_cell.length_a   1.000
_cell.length_b   1.000
_cell.length_c   1.000
_cell.angle_alpha   90.00
_cell.angle_beta   90.00
_cell.angle_gamma   90.00
#
_symmetry.space_group_name_H-M   'P 1'
#
loop_
_entity.id
_entity.type
_entity.pdbx_description
1 polymer ?
#
loop_
_entity_poly.entity_id
_entity_poly.type
_entity_poly.pdbx_seq_one_letter_code
_entity_poly.pdbx_strand_id
1 'polypeptide(L)'
;PNPAVWFHIKNQTVTKRLMFSPNLEVKFLPWLKANVQLSVDKTDENREIFGSSKAKLPAQIEKNYGGFSDSFNDNYGIEEYLTFDKDIAKNHHLNAVVGTGYYITTSKAHNVMGYNFPTDVYENNNIGSTADLERSNLGSWKTWRNKLSFFGRLNYTFKNRYILGVTLRNDGSSVFADNHKWGWFPGASAAWIISEEKFMKDFNALSFLKLRAGYGTSGNESILTGGTYSLTTYGNAINGDYYYFGGVYHKGIIQKQQGNPDLKWETDITINAGLDFGFFDDRLTGSVDYYVRTAKDLLNFTPLPVTGMVTNIAKNVGSTRSQGIEVSLKGTLIDKKDWTLTAYANVAHNRSKWVERNPEVAISPWLKEKDDLSPIYGWKTNGIFHSLEEVQAYT
;
A
#
# COMPACT_ATOMS: atom_id res chain seq x y z
N PRO A 1 34.13 -8.95 -2.78
CA PRO A 1 33.95 -9.50 -1.43
C PRO A 1 33.79 -11.01 -1.50
N ASN A 2 34.48 -11.72 -0.58
CA ASN A 2 34.37 -13.17 -0.49
C ASN A 2 32.97 -13.55 0.03
N PRO A 3 32.19 -14.36 -0.69
CA PRO A 3 30.82 -14.77 -0.24
C PRO A 3 30.84 -15.49 1.13
N ALA A 4 31.93 -16.12 1.51
CA ALA A 4 32.08 -16.80 2.81
C ALA A 4 31.97 -15.86 4.03
N VAL A 5 32.12 -14.55 3.85
CA VAL A 5 31.91 -13.56 4.92
C VAL A 5 30.51 -13.64 5.52
N TRP A 6 29.49 -13.96 4.71
CA TRP A 6 28.11 -14.08 5.17
C TRP A 6 27.89 -15.18 6.19
N PHE A 7 28.72 -16.23 6.23
CA PHE A 7 28.65 -17.26 7.27
C PHE A 7 29.12 -16.78 8.67
N HIS A 8 29.72 -15.60 8.74
CA HIS A 8 30.16 -14.96 9.98
C HIS A 8 29.20 -13.83 10.43
N ILE A 9 28.07 -13.69 9.78
CA ILE A 9 27.05 -12.69 10.11
C ILE A 9 25.74 -13.40 10.46
N LYS A 10 25.30 -13.22 11.69
CA LYS A 10 23.95 -13.57 12.15
C LYS A 10 23.05 -12.37 11.86
N ASN A 11 21.95 -12.58 11.18
CA ASN A 11 20.90 -11.57 10.98
C ASN A 11 19.57 -12.31 10.98
N GLN A 12 18.95 -12.36 12.13
CA GLN A 12 17.74 -13.12 12.37
C GLN A 12 16.59 -12.19 12.76
N THR A 13 15.45 -12.36 12.11
CA THR A 13 14.21 -11.67 12.45
C THR A 13 13.16 -12.69 12.85
N VAL A 14 12.53 -12.48 13.99
CA VAL A 14 11.39 -13.26 14.46
C VAL A 14 10.18 -12.37 14.48
N THR A 15 9.18 -12.70 13.66
CA THR A 15 7.92 -11.97 13.59
C THR A 15 6.82 -12.80 14.25
N LYS A 16 6.12 -12.18 15.21
CA LYS A 16 4.93 -12.74 15.85
C LYS A 16 3.74 -11.90 15.48
N ARG A 17 2.69 -12.51 14.96
CA ARG A 17 1.45 -11.81 14.59
C ARG A 17 0.26 -12.45 15.24
N LEU A 18 -0.57 -11.62 15.87
CA LEU A 18 -1.86 -12.00 16.43
C LEU A 18 -2.96 -11.25 15.67
N MET A 19 -3.87 -12.01 15.05
CA MET A 19 -5.05 -11.46 14.41
C MET A 19 -6.30 -12.03 15.09
N PHE A 20 -7.21 -11.15 15.47
CA PHE A 20 -8.49 -11.53 16.06
C PHE A 20 -9.58 -10.58 15.60
N SER A 21 -10.67 -11.12 15.04
CA SER A 21 -11.74 -10.31 14.45
C SER A 21 -13.12 -10.92 14.73
N PRO A 22 -13.63 -10.78 15.97
CA PRO A 22 -14.97 -11.24 16.31
C PRO A 22 -16.04 -10.33 15.71
N ASN A 23 -17.15 -10.94 15.30
CA ASN A 23 -18.33 -10.27 14.80
C ASN A 23 -19.55 -10.69 15.63
N LEU A 24 -20.32 -9.70 16.09
CA LEU A 24 -21.62 -9.89 16.73
C LEU A 24 -22.72 -9.40 15.78
N GLU A 25 -23.57 -10.32 15.33
CA GLU A 25 -24.76 -9.99 14.54
C GLU A 25 -26.00 -10.13 15.42
N VAL A 26 -26.81 -9.06 15.50
CA VAL A 26 -28.10 -9.05 16.16
C VAL A 26 -29.21 -8.85 15.12
N LYS A 27 -30.09 -9.83 15.00
CA LYS A 27 -31.24 -9.78 14.08
C LYS A 27 -32.45 -9.22 14.82
N PHE A 28 -32.82 -7.99 14.54
CA PHE A 28 -34.03 -7.36 15.10
C PHE A 28 -35.29 -7.82 14.38
N LEU A 29 -35.19 -7.93 13.06
CA LEU A 29 -36.27 -8.36 12.17
C LEU A 29 -35.65 -9.23 11.05
N PRO A 30 -36.43 -10.04 10.34
CA PRO A 30 -35.92 -10.88 9.24
C PRO A 30 -35.13 -10.08 8.18
N TRP A 31 -35.43 -8.78 8.05
CA TRP A 31 -34.85 -7.86 7.07
C TRP A 31 -33.98 -6.75 7.68
N LEU A 32 -33.80 -6.72 9.02
CA LEU A 32 -32.99 -5.69 9.71
C LEU A 32 -32.05 -6.33 10.71
N LYS A 33 -30.77 -6.09 10.52
CA LYS A 33 -29.68 -6.60 11.36
C LYS A 33 -28.76 -5.47 11.78
N ALA A 34 -28.23 -5.56 13.01
CA ALA A 34 -27.08 -4.77 13.44
C ALA A 34 -25.86 -5.66 13.57
N ASN A 35 -24.72 -5.14 13.21
CA ASN A 35 -23.42 -5.81 13.31
C ASN A 35 -22.45 -4.92 14.07
N VAL A 36 -21.66 -5.55 14.94
CA VAL A 36 -20.51 -4.95 15.57
C VAL A 36 -19.31 -5.85 15.31
N GLN A 37 -18.32 -5.34 14.60
CA GLN A 37 -17.08 -6.03 14.30
C GLN A 37 -15.93 -5.37 15.02
N LEU A 38 -15.22 -6.13 15.83
CA LEU A 38 -13.94 -5.72 16.41
C LEU A 38 -12.81 -6.29 15.56
N SER A 39 -11.71 -5.57 15.46
CA SER A 39 -10.50 -6.06 14.82
C SER A 39 -9.27 -5.73 15.66
N VAL A 40 -8.42 -6.72 15.85
CA VAL A 40 -7.12 -6.62 16.51
C VAL A 40 -6.10 -7.27 15.59
N ASP A 41 -5.08 -6.54 15.20
CA ASP A 41 -3.94 -7.06 14.43
C ASP A 41 -2.66 -6.49 15.04
N LYS A 42 -1.92 -7.34 15.74
CA LYS A 42 -0.68 -6.99 16.43
C LYS A 42 0.47 -7.73 15.79
N THR A 43 1.51 -6.99 15.44
CA THR A 43 2.73 -7.56 14.89
C THR A 43 3.91 -7.10 15.73
N ASP A 44 4.62 -8.05 16.32
CA ASP A 44 5.86 -7.84 17.05
C ASP A 44 7.01 -8.45 16.23
N GLU A 45 7.99 -7.65 15.89
CA GLU A 45 9.17 -8.06 15.15
C GLU A 45 10.42 -7.80 16.00
N ASN A 46 11.15 -8.88 16.30
CA ASN A 46 12.43 -8.82 16.99
C ASN A 46 13.54 -9.19 16.01
N ARG A 47 14.48 -8.32 15.80
CA ARG A 47 15.64 -8.54 14.94
C ARG A 47 16.91 -8.51 15.75
N GLU A 48 17.71 -9.56 15.59
CA GLU A 48 19.05 -9.67 16.14
C GLU A 48 20.07 -9.66 15.00
N ILE A 49 21.12 -8.88 15.19
CA ILE A 49 22.23 -8.84 14.24
C ILE A 49 23.55 -8.96 15.00
N PHE A 50 24.46 -9.79 14.47
CA PHE A 50 25.84 -9.88 14.94
C PHE A 50 26.76 -10.21 13.79
N GLY A 51 27.82 -9.41 13.61
CA GLY A 51 28.93 -9.69 12.72
C GLY A 51 30.16 -9.97 13.54
N SER A 52 30.71 -11.18 13.42
CA SER A 52 31.91 -11.57 14.18
C SER A 52 33.15 -10.81 13.71
N SER A 53 34.23 -10.85 14.49
CA SER A 53 35.54 -10.30 14.13
C SER A 53 36.14 -10.89 12.83
N LYS A 54 35.64 -12.05 12.37
CA LYS A 54 35.97 -12.69 11.11
C LYS A 54 35.20 -12.18 9.90
N ALA A 55 34.08 -11.43 10.12
CA ALA A 55 33.26 -10.85 9.08
C ALA A 55 33.88 -9.56 8.52
N LYS A 56 35.02 -9.69 7.82
CA LYS A 56 35.66 -8.54 7.18
C LYS A 56 34.90 -8.10 5.94
N LEU A 57 34.02 -7.13 6.11
CA LEU A 57 33.34 -6.45 5.00
C LEU A 57 34.25 -5.35 4.43
N PRO A 58 34.36 -5.22 3.09
CA PRO A 58 35.16 -4.15 2.49
C PRO A 58 34.64 -2.78 2.92
N ALA A 59 35.56 -1.95 3.38
CA ALA A 59 35.45 -0.49 3.52
C ALA A 59 34.66 0.10 4.71
N GLN A 60 33.96 -0.64 5.57
CA GLN A 60 33.17 0.03 6.61
C GLN A 60 33.22 -0.56 8.03
N ILE A 61 33.50 -1.83 8.21
CA ILE A 61 33.47 -2.43 9.54
C ILE A 61 34.69 -3.38 9.70
N GLU A 62 35.77 -2.89 10.28
CA GLU A 62 36.94 -3.69 10.64
C GLU A 62 36.78 -4.46 11.95
N LYS A 63 35.72 -4.17 12.71
CA LYS A 63 35.46 -4.66 14.06
C LYS A 63 34.18 -5.50 14.08
N ASN A 64 34.05 -6.37 15.07
CA ASN A 64 32.77 -7.02 15.34
C ASN A 64 31.71 -6.00 15.73
N TYR A 65 30.46 -6.31 15.40
CA TYR A 65 29.31 -5.46 15.69
C TYR A 65 28.09 -6.32 16.04
N GLY A 66 27.16 -5.77 16.81
CA GLY A 66 25.95 -6.47 17.16
C GLY A 66 24.88 -5.56 17.73
N GLY A 67 23.64 -5.99 17.68
CA GLY A 67 22.53 -5.20 18.19
C GLY A 67 21.19 -5.88 18.11
N PHE A 68 20.20 -5.12 18.57
CA PHE A 68 18.78 -5.49 18.57
C PHE A 68 17.96 -4.38 17.93
N SER A 69 16.91 -4.78 17.24
CA SER A 69 15.89 -3.86 16.76
C SER A 69 14.53 -4.51 16.94
N ASP A 70 13.71 -3.88 17.79
CA ASP A 70 12.34 -4.32 18.02
C ASP A 70 11.38 -3.34 17.39
N SER A 71 10.40 -3.84 16.65
CA SER A 71 9.31 -3.04 16.13
C SER A 71 7.96 -3.67 16.47
N PHE A 72 6.99 -2.82 16.76
CA PHE A 72 5.65 -3.19 17.17
C PHE A 72 4.66 -2.40 16.34
N ASN A 73 3.70 -3.09 15.74
CA ASN A 73 2.62 -2.47 14.99
C ASN A 73 1.30 -3.01 15.51
N ASP A 74 0.56 -2.16 16.21
CA ASP A 74 -0.71 -2.47 16.84
C ASP A 74 -1.83 -1.77 16.06
N ASN A 75 -2.75 -2.54 15.48
CA ASN A 75 -3.93 -2.04 14.80
C ASN A 75 -5.19 -2.52 15.55
N TYR A 76 -6.04 -1.59 15.87
CA TYR A 76 -7.34 -1.83 16.50
C TYR A 76 -8.43 -1.17 15.67
N GLY A 77 -9.56 -1.84 15.53
CA GLY A 77 -10.72 -1.29 14.84
C GLY A 77 -12.03 -1.75 15.47
N ILE A 78 -13.02 -0.89 15.37
CA ILE A 78 -14.42 -1.20 15.62
C ILE A 78 -15.24 -0.68 14.44
N GLU A 79 -16.09 -1.52 13.91
CA GLU A 79 -17.09 -1.16 12.91
C GLU A 79 -18.48 -1.52 13.41
N GLU A 80 -19.39 -0.59 13.27
CA GLU A 80 -20.79 -0.74 13.64
C GLU A 80 -21.65 -0.40 12.44
N TYR A 81 -22.53 -1.31 12.03
CA TYR A 81 -23.38 -1.07 10.87
C TYR A 81 -24.73 -1.77 10.96
N LEU A 82 -25.71 -1.11 10.36
CA LEU A 82 -27.04 -1.65 10.15
C LEU A 82 -27.14 -2.17 8.71
N THR A 83 -27.74 -3.34 8.57
CA THR A 83 -28.06 -3.94 7.27
C THR A 83 -29.58 -4.08 7.15
N PHE A 84 -30.11 -3.47 6.10
CA PHE A 84 -31.48 -3.66 5.63
C PHE A 84 -31.43 -4.53 4.37
N ASP A 85 -32.22 -5.61 4.35
CA ASP A 85 -32.28 -6.57 3.24
C ASP A 85 -33.70 -7.07 3.07
N LYS A 86 -34.41 -6.62 2.01
CA LYS A 86 -35.83 -6.90 1.86
C LYS A 86 -36.30 -6.83 0.41
N ASP A 87 -37.22 -7.75 0.07
CA ASP A 87 -38.10 -7.59 -1.10
C ASP A 87 -39.18 -6.55 -0.79
N ILE A 88 -39.04 -5.35 -1.34
CA ILE A 88 -39.98 -4.25 -1.11
C ILE A 88 -41.25 -4.38 -1.97
N ALA A 89 -41.15 -5.14 -3.07
CA ALA A 89 -42.27 -5.56 -3.92
C ALA A 89 -41.88 -6.80 -4.75
N LYS A 90 -42.82 -7.42 -5.45
CA LYS A 90 -42.63 -8.71 -6.19
C LYS A 90 -41.37 -8.85 -7.02
N ASN A 91 -40.86 -7.73 -7.57
CA ASN A 91 -39.68 -7.75 -8.45
C ASN A 91 -38.62 -6.75 -8.00
N HIS A 92 -38.69 -6.27 -6.76
CA HIS A 92 -37.88 -5.19 -6.25
C HIS A 92 -37.19 -5.62 -4.96
N HIS A 93 -35.92 -5.89 -5.06
CA HIS A 93 -35.08 -6.23 -3.91
C HIS A 93 -34.18 -5.06 -3.55
N LEU A 94 -34.13 -4.70 -2.28
CA LEU A 94 -33.31 -3.61 -1.74
C LEU A 94 -32.42 -4.14 -0.63
N ASN A 95 -31.10 -3.94 -0.79
CA ASN A 95 -30.12 -4.16 0.23
C ASN A 95 -29.40 -2.84 0.53
N ALA A 96 -29.46 -2.39 1.78
CA ALA A 96 -28.81 -1.17 2.22
C ALA A 96 -27.96 -1.43 3.47
N VAL A 97 -26.80 -0.77 3.53
CA VAL A 97 -25.92 -0.78 4.69
C VAL A 97 -25.57 0.66 5.04
N VAL A 98 -25.62 1.01 6.31
CA VAL A 98 -25.12 2.27 6.85
C VAL A 98 -24.33 1.99 8.12
N GLY A 99 -23.17 2.61 8.27
CA GLY A 99 -22.33 2.34 9.42
C GLY A 99 -21.25 3.37 9.65
N THR A 100 -20.54 3.14 10.74
CA THR A 100 -19.36 3.89 11.16
C THR A 100 -18.22 2.93 11.51
N GLY A 101 -16.99 3.41 11.43
CA GLY A 101 -15.80 2.65 11.82
C GLY A 101 -14.78 3.57 12.46
N TYR A 102 -14.15 3.11 13.53
CA TYR A 102 -13.04 3.80 14.18
C TYR A 102 -11.83 2.90 14.27
N TYR A 103 -10.68 3.41 13.85
CA TYR A 103 -9.45 2.65 13.74
C TYR A 103 -8.30 3.40 14.39
N ILE A 104 -7.46 2.67 15.11
CA ILE A 104 -6.24 3.16 15.73
C ILE A 104 -5.08 2.31 15.26
N THR A 105 -4.06 2.94 14.71
CA THR A 105 -2.77 2.30 14.40
C THR A 105 -1.70 2.94 15.26
N THR A 106 -0.97 2.13 16.01
CA THR A 106 0.22 2.56 16.76
C THR A 106 1.42 1.78 16.26
N SER A 107 2.44 2.49 15.83
CA SER A 107 3.73 1.90 15.46
C SER A 107 4.81 2.47 16.39
N LYS A 108 5.64 1.60 16.93
CA LYS A 108 6.80 1.98 17.75
C LYS A 108 7.97 1.07 17.44
N ALA A 109 9.16 1.61 17.53
CA ALA A 109 10.38 0.81 17.44
C ALA A 109 11.45 1.34 18.38
N HIS A 110 12.39 0.47 18.72
CA HIS A 110 13.62 0.83 19.39
C HIS A 110 14.75 -0.06 18.90
N ASN A 111 15.94 0.51 18.87
CA ASN A 111 17.13 -0.20 18.42
C ASN A 111 18.35 0.23 19.22
N VAL A 112 19.29 -0.71 19.31
CA VAL A 112 20.62 -0.48 19.83
C VAL A 112 21.63 -1.24 18.98
N MET A 113 22.75 -0.59 18.65
CA MET A 113 23.90 -1.18 17.95
C MET A 113 25.16 -0.85 18.73
N GLY A 114 26.00 -1.85 18.94
CA GLY A 114 27.34 -1.70 19.53
C GLY A 114 28.41 -2.25 18.59
N TYR A 115 29.60 -1.69 18.71
CA TYR A 115 30.75 -2.09 17.92
C TYR A 115 31.93 -2.39 18.84
N ASN A 116 32.89 -3.19 18.34
CA ASN A 116 34.10 -3.48 19.06
C ASN A 116 33.89 -4.22 20.39
N PHE A 117 33.18 -5.34 20.31
CA PHE A 117 33.02 -6.25 21.46
C PHE A 117 34.38 -6.90 21.82
N PRO A 118 34.65 -7.10 23.11
CA PRO A 118 35.90 -7.72 23.57
C PRO A 118 36.05 -9.20 23.11
N THR A 119 34.94 -9.86 22.81
CA THR A 119 34.88 -11.25 22.35
C THR A 119 33.67 -11.51 21.49
N ASP A 120 33.73 -12.47 20.57
CA ASP A 120 32.63 -12.93 19.75
C ASP A 120 31.73 -13.96 20.48
N VAL A 121 32.13 -14.45 21.68
CA VAL A 121 31.47 -15.57 22.37
C VAL A 121 30.03 -15.31 22.76
N TYR A 122 29.73 -14.08 23.19
CA TYR A 122 28.37 -13.69 23.63
C TYR A 122 27.54 -13.07 22.52
N GLU A 123 28.13 -12.96 21.31
CA GLU A 123 27.50 -12.28 20.17
C GLU A 123 26.95 -10.89 20.59
N ASN A 124 25.67 -10.59 20.25
CA ASN A 124 24.98 -9.35 20.60
C ASN A 124 24.42 -9.33 22.05
N ASN A 125 24.59 -10.40 22.85
CA ASN A 125 23.93 -10.51 24.17
C ASN A 125 24.60 -9.73 25.29
N ASN A 126 25.72 -9.05 25.03
CA ASN A 126 26.40 -8.20 26.01
C ASN A 126 26.75 -6.83 25.41
N ILE A 127 25.72 -6.08 25.01
CA ILE A 127 25.87 -4.73 24.42
C ILE A 127 26.66 -3.78 25.32
N GLY A 128 26.49 -3.89 26.64
CA GLY A 128 27.19 -3.04 27.62
C GLY A 128 28.71 -3.21 27.66
N SER A 129 29.25 -4.30 27.06
CA SER A 129 30.69 -4.55 26.98
C SER A 129 31.36 -3.93 25.74
N THR A 130 30.61 -3.31 24.85
CA THR A 130 31.19 -2.71 23.64
C THR A 130 32.01 -1.47 23.99
N ALA A 131 33.16 -1.34 23.32
CA ALA A 131 34.01 -0.16 23.49
C ALA A 131 33.44 1.06 22.76
N ASP A 132 32.66 0.83 21.68
CA ASP A 132 32.13 1.85 20.79
C ASP A 132 30.58 1.80 20.80
N LEU A 133 29.96 2.31 21.86
CA LEU A 133 28.53 2.53 21.95
C LEU A 133 28.26 4.04 21.86
N GLU A 134 27.99 4.50 20.65
CA GLU A 134 27.68 5.90 20.41
C GLU A 134 26.17 6.17 20.53
N ARG A 135 25.82 7.41 20.88
CA ARG A 135 24.41 7.83 20.98
C ARG A 135 23.66 7.70 19.65
N SER A 136 24.33 7.84 18.52
CA SER A 136 23.78 7.62 17.18
C SER A 136 23.28 6.20 16.95
N ASN A 137 23.78 5.26 17.74
CA ASN A 137 23.45 3.83 17.68
C ASN A 137 22.25 3.44 18.57
N LEU A 138 21.66 4.43 19.26
CA LEU A 138 20.48 4.26 20.09
C LEU A 138 19.31 5.00 19.46
N GLY A 139 18.22 4.32 19.21
CA GLY A 139 17.04 4.91 18.60
C GLY A 139 15.75 4.42 19.22
N SER A 140 14.77 5.30 19.31
CA SER A 140 13.39 4.93 19.57
C SER A 140 12.44 5.94 18.96
N TRP A 141 11.29 5.45 18.46
CA TRP A 141 10.24 6.31 17.96
C TRP A 141 8.87 5.66 18.20
N LYS A 142 7.85 6.48 18.21
CA LYS A 142 6.45 6.07 18.28
C LYS A 142 5.61 7.02 17.44
N THR A 143 4.74 6.43 16.62
CA THR A 143 3.71 7.15 15.87
C THR A 143 2.36 6.55 16.18
N TRP A 144 1.32 7.35 16.04
CA TRP A 144 -0.07 6.88 16.11
C TRP A 144 -0.90 7.59 15.05
N ARG A 145 -1.90 6.89 14.56
CA ARG A 145 -2.84 7.37 13.57
C ARG A 145 -4.23 6.90 13.93
N ASN A 146 -5.18 7.82 13.90
CA ASN A 146 -6.59 7.54 14.12
C ASN A 146 -7.36 7.82 12.83
N LYS A 147 -8.32 6.97 12.51
CA LYS A 147 -9.22 7.15 11.39
C LYS A 147 -10.66 6.93 11.84
N LEU A 148 -11.55 7.86 11.49
CA LEU A 148 -12.98 7.77 11.68
C LEU A 148 -13.65 7.74 10.31
N SER A 149 -14.56 6.80 10.11
CA SER A 149 -15.21 6.54 8.84
C SER A 149 -16.71 6.51 9.00
N PHE A 150 -17.44 7.11 8.06
CA PHE A 150 -18.88 6.94 7.87
C PHE A 150 -19.11 6.37 6.49
N PHE A 151 -19.95 5.35 6.38
CA PHE A 151 -20.18 4.71 5.11
C PHE A 151 -21.63 4.29 4.91
N GLY A 152 -22.04 4.32 3.63
CA GLY A 152 -23.31 3.81 3.21
C GLY A 152 -23.22 3.10 1.88
N ARG A 153 -24.00 2.06 1.69
CA ARG A 153 -24.16 1.33 0.44
C ARG A 153 -25.63 1.01 0.21
N LEU A 154 -26.07 1.20 -1.00
CA LEU A 154 -27.41 0.84 -1.48
C LEU A 154 -27.26 -0.02 -2.72
N ASN A 155 -27.82 -1.23 -2.70
CA ASN A 155 -27.97 -2.09 -3.86
C ASN A 155 -29.45 -2.30 -4.13
N TYR A 156 -29.84 -2.06 -5.35
CA TYR A 156 -31.21 -2.24 -5.82
C TYR A 156 -31.22 -3.22 -7.00
N THR A 157 -32.03 -4.25 -6.89
CA THR A 157 -32.19 -5.26 -7.94
C THR A 157 -33.64 -5.27 -8.42
N PHE A 158 -33.80 -5.06 -9.73
CA PHE A 158 -35.11 -5.10 -10.37
C PHE A 158 -35.25 -6.32 -11.28
N LYS A 159 -36.31 -7.11 -11.04
CA LYS A 159 -36.63 -8.34 -11.80
C LYS A 159 -35.47 -9.34 -11.87
N ASN A 160 -34.56 -9.36 -10.91
CA ASN A 160 -33.34 -10.17 -10.93
C ASN A 160 -32.45 -9.98 -12.18
N ARG A 161 -32.57 -8.84 -12.88
CA ARG A 161 -31.87 -8.56 -14.13
C ARG A 161 -31.07 -7.27 -14.10
N TYR A 162 -31.69 -6.21 -13.53
CA TYR A 162 -31.08 -4.89 -13.48
C TYR A 162 -30.63 -4.64 -12.07
N ILE A 163 -29.34 -4.45 -11.90
CA ILE A 163 -28.71 -4.26 -10.59
C ILE A 163 -28.05 -2.90 -10.59
N LEU A 164 -28.39 -2.06 -9.63
CA LEU A 164 -27.79 -0.75 -9.41
C LEU A 164 -27.19 -0.71 -8.02
N GLY A 165 -25.96 -0.26 -7.91
CA GLY A 165 -25.23 -0.07 -6.65
C GLY A 165 -24.77 1.36 -6.50
N VAL A 166 -24.92 1.94 -5.31
CA VAL A 166 -24.36 3.23 -4.93
C VAL A 166 -23.65 3.07 -3.60
N THR A 167 -22.46 3.61 -3.50
CA THR A 167 -21.68 3.67 -2.26
C THR A 167 -21.24 5.09 -1.98
N LEU A 168 -21.21 5.46 -0.72
CA LEU A 168 -20.65 6.72 -0.27
C LEU A 168 -19.86 6.44 1.00
N ARG A 169 -18.61 6.87 1.02
CA ARG A 169 -17.75 6.79 2.19
C ARG A 169 -17.13 8.16 2.48
N ASN A 170 -17.11 8.53 3.75
CA ASN A 170 -16.42 9.71 4.25
C ASN A 170 -15.43 9.29 5.32
N ASP A 171 -14.16 9.49 5.07
CA ASP A 171 -13.06 9.10 5.96
C ASP A 171 -12.33 10.34 6.48
N GLY A 172 -12.16 10.40 7.78
CA GLY A 172 -11.34 11.41 8.46
C GLY A 172 -10.09 10.80 9.07
N SER A 173 -8.92 11.36 8.78
CA SER A 173 -7.63 10.87 9.29
C SER A 173 -6.87 11.94 10.08
N SER A 174 -6.23 11.51 11.17
CA SER A 174 -5.42 12.38 12.03
C SER A 174 -4.10 12.83 11.41
N VAL A 175 -3.69 12.28 10.25
CA VAL A 175 -2.43 12.66 9.58
C VAL A 175 -2.54 13.98 8.81
N PHE A 176 -3.76 14.40 8.49
CA PHE A 176 -4.04 15.65 7.79
C PHE A 176 -4.39 16.79 8.75
N ALA A 177 -4.21 18.03 8.31
CA ALA A 177 -4.64 19.22 9.05
C ALA A 177 -6.17 19.32 9.11
N ASP A 178 -6.70 20.14 10.01
CA ASP A 178 -8.13 20.22 10.32
C ASP A 178 -9.02 20.52 9.12
N ASN A 179 -8.55 21.35 8.20
CA ASN A 179 -9.26 21.72 6.96
C ASN A 179 -9.26 20.64 5.88
N HIS A 180 -8.41 19.59 5.98
CA HIS A 180 -8.25 18.54 4.98
C HIS A 180 -8.36 17.11 5.53
N LYS A 181 -8.79 16.95 6.79
CA LYS A 181 -8.94 15.64 7.44
C LYS A 181 -9.89 14.71 6.69
N TRP A 182 -10.99 15.26 6.17
CA TRP A 182 -12.10 14.49 5.64
C TRP A 182 -12.04 14.36 4.12
N GLY A 183 -12.13 13.12 3.63
CA GLY A 183 -12.25 12.78 2.22
C GLY A 183 -13.59 12.12 1.92
N TRP A 184 -14.22 12.47 0.78
CA TRP A 184 -15.45 11.86 0.28
C TRP A 184 -15.14 10.93 -0.89
N PHE A 185 -15.61 9.68 -0.78
CA PHE A 185 -15.33 8.62 -1.74
C PHE A 185 -16.62 8.00 -2.26
N PRO A 186 -17.26 8.60 -3.28
CA PRO A 186 -18.44 8.05 -3.93
C PRO A 186 -18.09 6.89 -4.87
N GLY A 187 -19.05 5.99 -5.05
CA GLY A 187 -19.03 4.94 -6.05
C GLY A 187 -20.41 4.64 -6.57
N ALA A 188 -20.48 4.19 -7.83
CA ALA A 188 -21.71 3.75 -8.47
C ALA A 188 -21.41 2.55 -9.38
N SER A 189 -22.35 1.61 -9.46
CA SER A 189 -22.24 0.46 -10.35
C SER A 189 -23.59 0.11 -10.96
N ALA A 190 -23.57 -0.44 -12.16
CA ALA A 190 -24.73 -0.99 -12.83
C ALA A 190 -24.39 -2.35 -13.44
N ALA A 191 -25.34 -3.28 -13.39
CA ALA A 191 -25.23 -4.53 -14.08
C ALA A 191 -26.56 -4.93 -14.71
N TRP A 192 -26.48 -5.58 -15.88
CA TRP A 192 -27.62 -6.09 -16.61
C TRP A 192 -27.38 -7.55 -16.94
N ILE A 193 -28.23 -8.44 -16.42
CA ILE A 193 -28.21 -9.86 -16.73
C ILE A 193 -29.04 -10.06 -18.01
N ILE A 194 -28.37 -10.02 -19.13
CA ILE A 194 -28.96 -10.07 -20.48
C ILE A 194 -29.59 -11.43 -20.74
N SER A 195 -28.98 -12.50 -20.24
CA SER A 195 -29.51 -13.87 -20.41
C SER A 195 -30.91 -14.08 -19.82
N GLU A 196 -31.32 -13.24 -18.85
CA GLU A 196 -32.66 -13.28 -18.26
C GLU A 196 -33.73 -12.59 -19.14
N GLU A 197 -33.34 -11.93 -20.22
CA GLU A 197 -34.28 -11.24 -21.11
C GLU A 197 -35.04 -12.21 -22.01
N LYS A 198 -36.27 -11.85 -22.35
CA LYS A 198 -37.14 -12.70 -23.16
C LYS A 198 -36.55 -13.05 -24.54
N PHE A 199 -35.84 -12.10 -25.17
CA PHE A 199 -35.22 -12.27 -26.47
C PHE A 199 -33.99 -13.19 -26.47
N MET A 200 -33.45 -13.51 -25.27
CA MET A 200 -32.30 -14.41 -25.11
C MET A 200 -32.69 -15.87 -24.89
N LYS A 201 -33.98 -16.16 -24.60
CA LYS A 201 -34.44 -17.49 -24.24
C LYS A 201 -34.27 -18.56 -25.33
N ASP A 202 -34.20 -18.14 -26.61
CA ASP A 202 -34.02 -19.02 -27.73
C ASP A 202 -32.54 -19.34 -28.07
N PHE A 203 -31.61 -18.72 -27.36
CA PHE A 203 -30.17 -18.93 -27.52
C PHE A 203 -29.66 -20.03 -26.59
N ASN A 204 -29.93 -21.30 -26.95
CA ASN A 204 -29.62 -22.46 -26.13
C ASN A 204 -28.11 -22.66 -25.83
N ALA A 205 -27.23 -22.11 -26.65
CA ALA A 205 -25.78 -22.24 -26.45
C ALA A 205 -25.25 -21.27 -25.36
N LEU A 206 -25.97 -20.19 -25.06
CA LEU A 206 -25.58 -19.17 -24.11
C LEU A 206 -26.40 -19.33 -22.81
N SER A 207 -25.78 -19.88 -21.77
CA SER A 207 -26.40 -20.12 -20.48
C SER A 207 -26.42 -18.88 -19.59
N PHE A 208 -25.41 -17.99 -19.71
CA PHE A 208 -25.29 -16.78 -18.91
C PHE A 208 -24.65 -15.64 -19.69
N LEU A 209 -25.21 -14.44 -19.58
CA LEU A 209 -24.62 -13.22 -20.12
C LEU A 209 -24.96 -12.04 -19.23
N LYS A 210 -23.92 -11.34 -18.69
CA LYS A 210 -24.07 -10.20 -17.83
C LYS A 210 -23.09 -9.09 -18.23
N LEU A 211 -23.61 -7.91 -18.50
CA LEU A 211 -22.83 -6.69 -18.67
C LEU A 211 -22.77 -5.94 -17.38
N ARG A 212 -21.61 -5.39 -17.02
CA ARG A 212 -21.41 -4.58 -15.82
C ARG A 212 -20.52 -3.38 -16.10
N ALA A 213 -20.80 -2.30 -15.39
CA ALA A 213 -20.00 -1.08 -15.39
C ALA A 213 -19.92 -0.51 -13.97
N GLY A 214 -18.81 0.11 -13.65
CA GLY A 214 -18.58 0.69 -12.34
C GLY A 214 -17.71 1.94 -12.40
N TYR A 215 -17.98 2.83 -11.48
CA TYR A 215 -17.18 3.99 -11.13
C TYR A 215 -16.98 3.98 -9.62
N GLY A 216 -15.78 4.21 -9.16
CA GLY A 216 -15.50 4.29 -7.73
C GLY A 216 -14.30 5.17 -7.44
N THR A 217 -14.34 5.80 -6.28
CA THR A 217 -13.22 6.55 -5.74
C THR A 217 -12.78 5.96 -4.41
N SER A 218 -11.48 6.04 -4.13
CA SER A 218 -10.92 5.67 -2.83
C SER A 218 -9.79 6.63 -2.44
N GLY A 219 -9.64 6.85 -1.14
CA GLY A 219 -8.56 7.66 -0.58
C GLY A 219 -7.35 6.84 -0.21
N ASN A 220 -6.17 7.42 -0.36
CA ASN A 220 -4.91 6.85 0.09
C ASN A 220 -4.14 7.86 0.95
N GLU A 221 -3.59 7.39 2.08
CA GLU A 221 -2.74 8.14 3.01
C GLU A 221 -1.45 7.39 3.34
N SER A 222 -1.16 6.30 2.62
CA SER A 222 -0.17 5.29 3.03
C SER A 222 1.27 5.81 3.12
N ILE A 223 1.64 6.83 2.37
CA ILE A 223 2.99 7.43 2.43
C ILE A 223 3.23 8.21 3.74
N LEU A 224 2.17 8.56 4.45
CA LEU A 224 2.22 9.38 5.66
C LEU A 224 2.32 8.54 6.95
N THR A 225 2.91 7.35 6.87
CA THR A 225 2.99 6.41 8.01
C THR A 225 3.89 6.88 9.15
N GLY A 226 4.83 7.79 8.88
CA GLY A 226 5.87 8.22 9.84
C GLY A 226 5.47 9.38 10.75
N GLY A 227 4.26 9.96 10.62
CA GLY A 227 3.89 11.09 11.47
C GLY A 227 2.91 12.07 10.85
N THR A 228 2.75 13.22 11.50
CA THR A 228 1.84 14.29 11.10
C THR A 228 2.58 15.28 10.21
N TYR A 229 2.65 15.00 8.91
CA TYR A 229 3.36 15.84 7.93
C TYR A 229 2.67 17.18 7.64
N SER A 230 1.50 17.40 8.21
CA SER A 230 0.83 18.71 8.21
C SER A 230 1.46 19.71 9.18
N LEU A 231 2.26 19.23 10.16
CA LEU A 231 2.87 20.05 11.21
C LEU A 231 4.37 20.20 11.03
N THR A 232 4.88 21.41 11.25
CA THR A 232 6.32 21.66 11.40
C THR A 232 6.78 21.15 12.76
N THR A 233 7.84 20.36 12.77
CA THR A 233 8.41 19.82 14.01
C THR A 233 9.84 20.28 14.23
N TYR A 234 10.20 20.44 15.49
CA TYR A 234 11.53 20.84 15.94
C TYR A 234 12.11 19.78 16.88
N GLY A 235 13.40 19.66 16.92
CA GLY A 235 14.08 18.73 17.81
C GLY A 235 15.53 19.12 18.07
N ASN A 236 16.16 18.42 18.99
CA ASN A 236 17.57 18.64 19.29
C ASN A 236 18.43 18.35 18.04
N ALA A 237 19.41 19.17 17.82
CA ALA A 237 20.47 18.91 16.86
C ALA A 237 21.18 17.59 17.20
N ILE A 238 21.48 16.80 16.15
CA ILE A 238 22.25 15.56 16.21
C ILE A 238 23.52 15.83 15.39
N ASN A 239 24.68 15.34 15.82
CA ASN A 239 25.92 15.45 15.05
C ASN A 239 26.50 16.85 14.92
N GLY A 240 26.68 17.57 16.06
CA GLY A 240 27.60 18.72 16.08
C GLY A 240 26.98 20.09 15.85
N ASP A 241 25.65 20.18 15.69
CA ASP A 241 24.94 21.46 15.64
C ASP A 241 24.84 22.10 17.03
N TYR A 242 26.00 22.38 17.64
CA TYR A 242 26.12 23.07 18.92
C TYR A 242 26.43 24.52 18.66
N TYR A 243 25.86 25.40 19.47
CA TYR A 243 26.31 26.78 19.55
C TYR A 243 27.10 26.95 20.83
N TYR A 244 28.16 27.79 20.76
CA TYR A 244 29.02 28.09 21.87
C TYR A 244 28.59 29.41 22.53
N PHE A 245 28.18 29.36 23.80
CA PHE A 245 27.76 30.51 24.52
C PHE A 245 28.18 30.41 25.98
N GLY A 246 28.71 31.52 26.55
CA GLY A 246 29.13 31.55 27.94
C GLY A 246 30.25 30.56 28.32
N GLY A 247 31.11 30.18 27.37
CA GLY A 247 32.18 29.21 27.62
C GLY A 247 31.75 27.73 27.49
N VAL A 248 30.47 27.46 27.14
CA VAL A 248 29.91 26.11 27.10
C VAL A 248 29.23 25.85 25.74
N TYR A 249 29.36 24.60 25.27
CA TYR A 249 28.61 24.10 24.09
C TYR A 249 27.16 23.74 24.47
N HIS A 250 26.21 24.38 23.83
CA HIS A 250 24.78 24.13 23.97
C HIS A 250 24.23 23.44 22.77
N LYS A 251 23.36 22.46 22.97
CA LYS A 251 22.63 21.80 21.85
C LYS A 251 21.64 22.78 21.25
N GLY A 252 21.74 22.96 19.92
CA GLY A 252 20.74 23.72 19.17
C GLY A 252 19.41 22.98 19.06
N ILE A 253 18.34 23.72 18.88
CA ILE A 253 17.05 23.22 18.42
C ILE A 253 16.97 23.52 16.93
N ILE A 254 16.75 22.48 16.13
CA ILE A 254 16.65 22.59 14.68
C ILE A 254 15.29 22.10 14.19
N GLN A 255 14.88 22.64 13.06
CA GLN A 255 13.71 22.13 12.37
C GLN A 255 13.98 20.72 11.80
N LYS A 256 13.16 19.75 12.17
CA LYS A 256 13.27 18.35 11.74
C LYS A 256 12.37 18.03 10.56
N GLN A 257 11.25 18.73 10.46
CA GLN A 257 10.25 18.54 9.42
C GLN A 257 9.60 19.87 9.09
N GLN A 258 9.44 20.16 7.81
CA GLN A 258 8.59 21.22 7.31
C GLN A 258 7.18 20.69 7.14
N GLY A 259 6.23 21.27 7.87
CA GLY A 259 4.82 20.93 7.76
C GLY A 259 4.16 21.52 6.52
N ASN A 260 3.17 20.81 6.01
CA ASN A 260 2.29 21.27 4.95
C ASN A 260 0.83 21.20 5.42
N PRO A 261 0.23 22.33 5.82
CA PRO A 261 -1.17 22.34 6.29
C PRO A 261 -2.19 22.05 5.19
N ASP A 262 -1.82 22.17 3.91
CA ASP A 262 -2.70 21.93 2.75
C ASP A 262 -2.67 20.48 2.27
N LEU A 263 -1.98 19.61 3.02
CA LEU A 263 -1.88 18.20 2.68
C LEU A 263 -3.24 17.52 2.80
N LYS A 264 -3.67 16.86 1.72
CA LYS A 264 -4.98 16.19 1.59
C LYS A 264 -4.84 14.74 1.12
N TRP A 265 -5.95 14.04 1.10
CA TRP A 265 -6.04 12.69 0.59
C TRP A 265 -5.59 12.59 -0.87
N GLU A 266 -4.72 11.63 -1.16
CA GLU A 266 -4.54 11.13 -2.52
C GLU A 266 -5.80 10.39 -2.93
N THR A 267 -6.27 10.58 -4.17
CA THR A 267 -7.53 10.01 -4.65
C THR A 267 -7.30 9.10 -5.84
N ASP A 268 -7.69 7.85 -5.68
CA ASP A 268 -7.79 6.88 -6.77
C ASP A 268 -9.20 6.91 -7.37
N ILE A 269 -9.28 7.08 -8.69
CA ILE A 269 -10.52 7.02 -9.46
C ILE A 269 -10.44 5.80 -10.38
N THR A 270 -11.37 4.88 -10.22
CA THR A 270 -11.45 3.66 -11.04
C THR A 270 -12.75 3.66 -11.83
N ILE A 271 -12.64 3.43 -13.14
CA ILE A 271 -13.75 3.16 -14.05
C ILE A 271 -13.51 1.78 -14.63
N ASN A 272 -14.50 0.92 -14.60
CA ASN A 272 -14.42 -0.41 -15.18
C ASN A 272 -15.68 -0.79 -15.94
N ALA A 273 -15.52 -1.62 -16.97
CA ALA A 273 -16.57 -2.29 -17.70
C ALA A 273 -16.21 -3.76 -17.85
N GLY A 274 -17.18 -4.64 -17.66
CA GLY A 274 -16.95 -6.08 -17.73
C GLY A 274 -18.11 -6.82 -18.34
N LEU A 275 -17.79 -7.95 -18.95
CA LEU A 275 -18.73 -8.90 -19.52
C LEU A 275 -18.47 -10.27 -18.89
N ASP A 276 -19.49 -10.84 -18.24
CA ASP A 276 -19.46 -12.20 -17.72
C ASP A 276 -20.32 -13.08 -18.66
N PHE A 277 -19.83 -14.27 -19.01
CA PHE A 277 -20.52 -15.16 -19.91
C PHE A 277 -20.41 -16.64 -19.51
N GLY A 278 -21.42 -17.41 -19.87
CA GLY A 278 -21.48 -18.86 -19.75
C GLY A 278 -22.05 -19.48 -21.02
N PHE A 279 -21.44 -20.55 -21.53
CA PHE A 279 -21.87 -21.29 -22.68
C PHE A 279 -22.01 -22.77 -22.36
N PHE A 280 -22.93 -23.45 -23.06
CA PHE A 280 -23.12 -24.91 -23.01
C PHE A 280 -23.41 -25.40 -21.58
N ASP A 281 -24.45 -24.82 -20.93
CA ASP A 281 -24.83 -25.10 -19.54
C ASP A 281 -23.67 -24.91 -18.59
N ASP A 282 -22.99 -23.75 -18.75
CA ASP A 282 -21.84 -23.29 -17.94
C ASP A 282 -20.59 -24.20 -18.01
N ARG A 283 -20.52 -25.08 -19.04
CA ARG A 283 -19.30 -25.86 -19.31
C ARG A 283 -18.11 -24.96 -19.70
N LEU A 284 -18.38 -23.85 -20.36
CA LEU A 284 -17.41 -22.78 -20.59
C LEU A 284 -17.92 -21.49 -19.96
N THR A 285 -17.24 -20.98 -18.92
CA THR A 285 -17.53 -19.69 -18.31
C THR A 285 -16.33 -18.79 -18.39
N GLY A 286 -16.56 -17.49 -18.38
CA GLY A 286 -15.47 -16.53 -18.36
C GLY A 286 -15.92 -15.10 -18.10
N SER A 287 -14.93 -14.24 -17.96
CA SER A 287 -15.12 -12.80 -17.88
C SER A 287 -14.09 -12.08 -18.72
N VAL A 288 -14.47 -10.92 -19.23
CA VAL A 288 -13.59 -9.95 -19.86
C VAL A 288 -13.81 -8.62 -19.15
N ASP A 289 -12.74 -8.05 -18.62
CA ASP A 289 -12.76 -6.80 -17.89
C ASP A 289 -11.82 -5.79 -18.53
N TYR A 290 -12.29 -4.55 -18.68
CA TYR A 290 -11.46 -3.40 -19.01
C TYR A 290 -11.56 -2.38 -17.90
N TYR A 291 -10.43 -1.86 -17.44
CA TYR A 291 -10.40 -0.85 -16.39
C TYR A 291 -9.43 0.30 -16.72
N VAL A 292 -9.77 1.45 -16.15
CA VAL A 292 -8.90 2.63 -16.10
C VAL A 292 -8.88 3.12 -14.66
N ARG A 293 -7.71 3.10 -14.03
CA ARG A 293 -7.45 3.66 -12.70
C ARG A 293 -6.57 4.89 -12.84
N THR A 294 -6.99 6.00 -12.25
CA THR A 294 -6.20 7.25 -12.22
C THR A 294 -5.99 7.63 -10.76
N ALA A 295 -4.74 7.65 -10.31
CA ALA A 295 -4.36 8.20 -9.03
C ALA A 295 -4.04 9.68 -9.21
N LYS A 296 -4.70 10.55 -8.45
CA LYS A 296 -4.57 12.01 -8.47
C LYS A 296 -4.09 12.50 -7.12
N ASP A 297 -3.49 13.70 -7.14
CA ASP A 297 -2.99 14.33 -5.93
C ASP A 297 -2.05 13.40 -5.16
N LEU A 298 -1.12 12.75 -5.88
CA LEU A 298 -0.20 11.77 -5.31
C LEU A 298 0.56 12.39 -4.13
N LEU A 299 0.54 11.71 -2.99
CA LEU A 299 1.32 12.08 -1.84
C LEU A 299 2.80 11.76 -2.10
N ASN A 300 3.66 12.79 -2.14
CA ASN A 300 5.07 12.63 -2.42
C ASN A 300 5.92 13.65 -1.66
N PHE A 301 7.19 13.33 -1.45
CA PHE A 301 8.17 14.26 -0.90
C PHE A 301 8.81 15.08 -2.02
N THR A 302 8.66 16.40 -1.91
CA THR A 302 9.20 17.36 -2.87
C THR A 302 10.46 18.01 -2.29
N PRO A 303 11.56 18.10 -3.01
CA PRO A 303 12.77 18.78 -2.56
C PRO A 303 12.51 20.25 -2.23
N LEU A 304 13.13 20.72 -1.16
CA LEU A 304 13.21 22.14 -0.80
C LEU A 304 14.56 22.70 -1.21
N PRO A 305 14.68 24.03 -1.39
CA PRO A 305 15.97 24.67 -1.61
C PRO A 305 16.99 24.32 -0.53
N VAL A 306 18.23 24.06 -0.91
CA VAL A 306 19.33 23.57 -0.05
C VAL A 306 19.74 24.58 1.04
N THR A 307 19.13 25.76 1.08
CA THR A 307 19.41 26.82 2.06
C THR A 307 18.84 26.53 3.45
N GLY A 308 17.96 25.51 3.59
CA GLY A 308 17.31 25.13 4.83
C GLY A 308 17.87 23.83 5.45
N MET A 309 17.56 23.59 6.71
CA MET A 309 17.91 22.35 7.41
C MET A 309 17.02 21.17 7.02
N VAL A 310 15.84 21.44 6.47
CA VAL A 310 14.91 20.42 5.96
C VAL A 310 15.03 20.38 4.44
N THR A 311 15.27 19.20 3.92
CA THR A 311 15.55 18.99 2.49
C THR A 311 14.32 18.66 1.65
N ASN A 312 13.19 18.35 2.27
CA ASN A 312 11.96 17.99 1.58
C ASN A 312 10.70 18.33 2.38
N ILE A 313 9.58 18.41 1.69
CA ILE A 313 8.24 18.63 2.23
C ILE A 313 7.26 17.65 1.58
N ALA A 314 6.31 17.12 2.35
CA ALA A 314 5.22 16.31 1.80
C ALA A 314 4.22 17.20 1.06
N LYS A 315 3.88 16.86 -0.18
CA LYS A 315 2.91 17.56 -1.03
C LYS A 315 2.03 16.58 -1.77
N ASN A 316 0.86 17.06 -2.19
CA ASN A 316 0.01 16.38 -3.16
C ASN A 316 0.44 16.82 -4.57
N VAL A 317 1.23 15.99 -5.27
CA VAL A 317 1.82 16.37 -6.56
C VAL A 317 1.87 15.19 -7.52
N GLY A 318 1.46 15.46 -8.75
CA GLY A 318 1.49 14.49 -9.82
C GLY A 318 0.25 13.60 -9.89
N SER A 319 0.13 12.90 -10.99
CA SER A 319 -0.92 11.91 -11.21
C SER A 319 -0.44 10.79 -12.14
N THR A 320 -0.99 9.60 -11.93
CA THR A 320 -0.67 8.41 -12.72
C THR A 320 -1.94 7.75 -13.24
N ARG A 321 -1.83 7.00 -14.33
CA ARG A 321 -2.93 6.22 -14.89
C ARG A 321 -2.47 4.83 -15.21
N SER A 322 -3.22 3.84 -14.71
CA SER A 322 -3.11 2.43 -15.05
C SER A 322 -4.36 2.00 -15.78
N GLN A 323 -4.21 1.33 -16.91
CA GLN A 323 -5.33 0.77 -17.67
C GLN A 323 -4.97 -0.61 -18.17
N GLY A 324 -5.97 -1.50 -18.26
CA GLY A 324 -5.72 -2.87 -18.66
C GLY A 324 -6.96 -3.61 -19.06
N ILE A 325 -6.71 -4.76 -19.66
CA ILE A 325 -7.71 -5.77 -19.98
C ILE A 325 -7.35 -7.06 -19.26
N GLU A 326 -8.34 -7.71 -18.68
CA GLU A 326 -8.22 -8.98 -17.98
C GLU A 326 -9.23 -9.96 -18.58
N VAL A 327 -8.80 -11.18 -18.86
CA VAL A 327 -9.64 -12.26 -19.39
C VAL A 327 -9.46 -13.47 -18.51
N SER A 328 -10.56 -13.98 -17.97
CA SER A 328 -10.60 -15.21 -17.20
C SER A 328 -11.49 -16.22 -17.90
N LEU A 329 -11.02 -17.45 -18.06
CA LEU A 329 -11.74 -18.54 -18.65
C LEU A 329 -11.69 -19.78 -17.75
N LYS A 330 -12.81 -20.47 -17.65
CA LYS A 330 -12.93 -21.78 -17.00
C LYS A 330 -13.69 -22.71 -17.94
N GLY A 331 -13.10 -23.84 -18.29
CA GLY A 331 -13.72 -24.85 -19.16
C GLY A 331 -13.77 -26.23 -18.51
N THR A 332 -14.95 -26.83 -18.41
CA THR A 332 -15.11 -28.22 -18.03
C THR A 332 -15.03 -29.07 -19.30
N LEU A 333 -13.82 -29.60 -19.59
CA LEU A 333 -13.47 -30.31 -20.79
C LEU A 333 -14.05 -31.73 -20.80
N ILE A 334 -14.02 -32.38 -19.64
CA ILE A 334 -14.58 -33.72 -19.45
C ILE A 334 -15.48 -33.68 -18.22
N ASP A 335 -16.69 -34.15 -18.34
CA ASP A 335 -17.62 -34.32 -17.22
C ASP A 335 -18.32 -35.67 -17.41
N LYS A 336 -17.80 -36.69 -16.72
CA LYS A 336 -18.30 -38.06 -16.71
C LYS A 336 -18.46 -38.54 -15.28
N LYS A 337 -19.21 -39.59 -15.07
CA LYS A 337 -19.54 -40.17 -13.77
C LYS A 337 -18.31 -40.27 -12.82
N ASP A 338 -17.17 -40.73 -13.37
CA ASP A 338 -15.96 -41.02 -12.57
C ASP A 338 -14.79 -40.05 -12.85
N TRP A 339 -14.96 -39.12 -13.80
CA TRP A 339 -13.89 -38.21 -14.25
C TRP A 339 -14.43 -36.83 -14.58
N THR A 340 -13.88 -35.82 -13.92
CA THR A 340 -14.12 -34.40 -14.25
C THR A 340 -12.78 -33.72 -14.52
N LEU A 341 -12.63 -33.14 -15.71
CA LEU A 341 -11.45 -32.34 -16.08
C LEU A 341 -11.88 -30.89 -16.31
N THR A 342 -11.37 -29.98 -15.47
CA THR A 342 -11.60 -28.56 -15.60
C THR A 342 -10.27 -27.83 -15.82
N ALA A 343 -10.25 -26.95 -16.82
CA ALA A 343 -9.11 -26.10 -17.15
C ALA A 343 -9.43 -24.64 -16.81
N TYR A 344 -8.41 -23.91 -16.36
CA TYR A 344 -8.49 -22.48 -16.07
C TYR A 344 -7.41 -21.75 -16.84
N ALA A 345 -7.75 -20.59 -17.39
CA ALA A 345 -6.81 -19.71 -18.05
C ALA A 345 -7.09 -18.25 -17.64
N ASN A 346 -6.05 -17.52 -17.26
CA ASN A 346 -6.15 -16.09 -16.97
C ASN A 346 -5.07 -15.36 -17.76
N VAL A 347 -5.46 -14.27 -18.42
CA VAL A 347 -4.56 -13.40 -19.16
C VAL A 347 -4.86 -11.96 -18.74
N ALA A 348 -3.82 -11.23 -18.38
CA ALA A 348 -3.93 -9.81 -18.04
C ALA A 348 -2.86 -9.03 -18.82
N HIS A 349 -3.26 -7.89 -19.37
CA HIS A 349 -2.35 -6.91 -19.94
C HIS A 349 -2.67 -5.55 -19.36
N ASN A 350 -1.68 -4.92 -18.75
CA ASN A 350 -1.82 -3.58 -18.17
C ASN A 350 -0.69 -2.67 -18.60
N ARG A 351 -0.96 -1.37 -18.56
CA ARG A 351 0.02 -0.33 -18.77
C ARG A 351 -0.23 0.82 -17.80
N SER A 352 0.84 1.24 -17.11
CA SER A 352 0.81 2.35 -16.15
C SER A 352 1.73 3.47 -16.63
N LYS A 353 1.20 4.70 -16.65
CA LYS A 353 1.89 5.90 -17.15
C LYS A 353 1.77 7.05 -16.17
N TRP A 354 2.71 7.96 -16.23
CA TRP A 354 2.54 9.30 -15.70
C TRP A 354 1.49 10.06 -16.54
N VAL A 355 0.58 10.74 -15.87
CA VAL A 355 -0.32 11.73 -16.47
C VAL A 355 0.27 13.12 -16.26
N GLU A 356 0.77 13.35 -15.05
CA GLU A 356 1.42 14.57 -14.59
C GLU A 356 2.52 14.21 -13.61
N ARG A 357 3.71 14.76 -13.76
CA ARG A 357 4.83 14.61 -12.83
C ARG A 357 4.89 15.80 -11.88
N ASN A 358 5.67 15.65 -10.82
CA ASN A 358 5.97 16.78 -9.94
C ASN A 358 6.82 17.82 -10.72
N PRO A 359 6.29 19.05 -10.96
CA PRO A 359 7.01 20.07 -11.71
C PRO A 359 8.23 20.63 -10.99
N GLU A 360 8.34 20.41 -9.67
CA GLU A 360 9.47 20.87 -8.86
C GLU A 360 10.65 19.88 -8.89
N VAL A 361 10.47 18.72 -9.53
CA VAL A 361 11.51 17.69 -9.66
C VAL A 361 11.98 17.62 -11.12
N ALA A 362 13.27 17.88 -11.34
CA ALA A 362 13.85 17.77 -12.67
C ALA A 362 13.73 16.34 -13.21
N ILE A 363 13.24 16.22 -14.42
CA ILE A 363 13.15 14.95 -15.14
C ILE A 363 14.51 14.67 -15.78
N SER A 364 15.02 13.45 -15.63
CA SER A 364 16.25 13.02 -16.32
C SER A 364 16.10 13.18 -17.84
N PRO A 365 17.16 13.60 -18.57
CA PRO A 365 17.06 13.92 -20.00
C PRO A 365 16.52 12.81 -20.91
N TRP A 366 16.65 11.55 -20.47
CA TRP A 366 16.15 10.37 -21.20
C TRP A 366 14.70 10.02 -20.88
N LEU A 367 14.06 10.64 -19.87
CA LEU A 367 12.67 10.46 -19.51
C LEU A 367 11.78 11.47 -20.19
N LYS A 368 10.55 11.09 -20.51
CA LYS A 368 9.49 12.00 -20.98
C LYS A 368 8.48 12.26 -19.89
N GLU A 369 7.76 13.36 -19.98
CA GLU A 369 6.70 13.74 -19.04
C GLU A 369 5.69 12.62 -18.80
N LYS A 370 5.24 11.97 -19.87
CA LYS A 370 4.18 10.95 -19.86
C LYS A 370 4.68 9.53 -20.15
N ASP A 371 5.90 9.22 -19.75
CA ASP A 371 6.44 7.85 -19.88
C ASP A 371 5.73 6.85 -18.96
N ASP A 372 5.98 5.57 -19.21
CA ASP A 372 5.58 4.51 -18.31
C ASP A 372 6.15 4.76 -16.90
N LEU A 373 5.49 4.24 -15.86
CA LEU A 373 5.92 4.48 -14.46
C LEU A 373 7.32 3.95 -14.17
N SER A 374 7.67 2.82 -14.77
CA SER A 374 8.96 2.15 -14.59
C SER A 374 9.57 1.79 -15.94
N PRO A 375 9.96 2.79 -16.74
CA PRO A 375 10.61 2.52 -18.03
C PRO A 375 12.01 1.96 -17.78
N ILE A 376 12.36 0.94 -18.56
CA ILE A 376 13.72 0.36 -18.54
C ILE A 376 14.55 1.06 -19.59
N TYR A 377 15.61 1.71 -19.15
CA TYR A 377 16.60 2.32 -20.03
C TYR A 377 17.93 1.59 -19.89
N GLY A 378 18.63 1.45 -20.98
CA GLY A 378 19.95 0.84 -21.02
C GLY A 378 20.74 1.31 -22.23
N TRP A 379 22.03 1.09 -22.17
CA TRP A 379 22.91 1.33 -23.32
C TRP A 379 22.67 0.24 -24.36
N LYS A 380 22.44 0.64 -25.60
CA LYS A 380 22.44 -0.30 -26.73
C LYS A 380 23.87 -0.47 -27.19
N THR A 381 24.41 -1.68 -27.02
CA THR A 381 25.75 -2.00 -27.54
C THR A 381 25.70 -2.19 -29.05
N ASN A 382 26.65 -1.60 -29.76
CA ASN A 382 26.83 -1.79 -31.21
C ASN A 382 27.82 -2.92 -31.52
N GLY A 383 28.27 -3.67 -30.52
CA GLY A 383 29.27 -4.73 -30.63
C GLY A 383 30.34 -4.59 -29.56
N ILE A 384 31.38 -5.39 -29.68
CA ILE A 384 32.60 -5.35 -28.88
C ILE A 384 33.76 -5.00 -29.80
N PHE A 385 34.70 -4.22 -29.33
CA PHE A 385 35.96 -3.98 -30.04
C PHE A 385 36.78 -5.27 -30.06
N HIS A 386 37.32 -5.64 -31.23
CA HIS A 386 38.09 -6.83 -31.41
C HIS A 386 39.61 -6.56 -31.41
N SER A 387 40.03 -5.28 -31.50
CA SER A 387 41.44 -4.88 -31.46
C SER A 387 41.62 -3.52 -30.76
N LEU A 388 42.85 -3.27 -30.33
CA LEU A 388 43.27 -1.96 -29.78
C LEU A 388 43.20 -0.84 -30.82
N GLU A 389 43.37 -1.15 -32.08
CA GLU A 389 43.29 -0.23 -33.17
C GLU A 389 41.86 0.27 -33.42
N GLU A 390 40.84 -0.63 -33.26
CA GLU A 390 39.44 -0.24 -33.27
C GLU A 390 39.09 0.72 -32.13
N VAL A 391 39.61 0.47 -30.92
CA VAL A 391 39.42 1.37 -29.77
C VAL A 391 40.01 2.76 -30.05
N GLN A 392 41.24 2.79 -30.60
CA GLN A 392 41.92 4.06 -30.93
C GLN A 392 41.25 4.84 -32.07
N ALA A 393 40.61 4.15 -33.00
CA ALA A 393 39.87 4.77 -34.07
C ALA A 393 38.52 5.34 -33.64
N TYR A 394 38.00 4.94 -32.46
CA TYR A 394 36.73 5.38 -31.94
C TYR A 394 36.86 6.56 -30.95
N THR A 395 38.07 6.82 -30.46
CA THR A 395 38.39 7.99 -29.60
C THR A 395 38.82 9.17 -30.46
#